data_9a2d0bb635c59515f8896a29f27e7062
#
_entry.id   9a2d0bb635c59515f8896a29f27e7062
#
_cell.length_a   1.000
_cell.length_b   1.000
_cell.length_c   1.000
_cell.angle_alpha   90.00
_cell.angle_beta   90.00
_cell.angle_gamma   90.00
#
_symmetry.space_group_name_H-M   'P 1'
#
loop_
_entity.id
_entity.type
_entity.pdbx_description
1 polymer ?
#
loop_
_entity_poly.entity_id
_entity_poly.type
_entity_poly.pdbx_seq_one_letter_code
_entity_poly.pdbx_strand_id
1 'polypeptide(L)'
;MNVLSLFDGMSCAQLALKKLGVRVDNYWASEVDKYAIKVTQANFPNTKHIGDVRNIGSSRNLHFTAPIDLLVGGSPCQGFSFAGKHLNFDDERSKLFFEFVRVFKEVKPKYFLLENVKMKKESEAVITEALGVEPIMINS
;
A
#
# COMPACT_ATOMS: atom_id res chain seq x y z
N MET A 1 -8.32 14.80 -5.44
CA MET A 1 -7.85 13.84 -4.43
C MET A 1 -6.39 13.53 -4.66
N ASN A 2 -5.59 13.51 -3.59
CA ASN A 2 -4.17 13.13 -3.62
C ASN A 2 -4.03 11.69 -3.10
N VAL A 3 -3.45 10.82 -3.92
CA VAL A 3 -3.38 9.38 -3.66
C VAL A 3 -1.92 8.94 -3.54
N LEU A 4 -1.64 8.17 -2.50
CA LEU A 4 -0.39 7.42 -2.35
C LEU A 4 -0.69 5.93 -2.43
N SER A 5 -0.10 5.26 -3.41
CA SER A 5 -0.22 3.81 -3.58
C SER A 5 1.11 3.13 -3.27
N LEU A 6 1.08 2.19 -2.33
CA LEU A 6 2.23 1.38 -1.94
C LEU A 6 2.08 -0.01 -2.52
N PHE A 7 3.18 -0.57 -3.02
CA PHE A 7 3.15 -1.86 -3.75
C PHE A 7 2.18 -1.79 -4.94
N ASP A 8 2.29 -0.71 -5.71
CA ASP A 8 1.29 -0.27 -6.69
C ASP A 8 1.02 -1.28 -7.82
N GLY A 9 1.99 -2.12 -8.12
CA GLY A 9 1.91 -3.05 -9.23
C GLY A 9 1.67 -2.30 -10.55
N MET A 10 0.63 -2.71 -11.28
CA MET A 10 0.23 -2.10 -12.56
C MET A 10 -0.76 -0.94 -12.41
N SER A 11 -0.88 -0.33 -11.23
CA SER A 11 -1.80 0.77 -10.90
C SER A 11 -3.30 0.42 -11.05
N CYS A 12 -3.69 -0.77 -10.62
CA CYS A 12 -5.10 -1.17 -10.62
C CYS A 12 -5.97 -0.24 -9.77
N ALA A 13 -5.45 0.28 -8.66
CA ALA A 13 -6.14 1.27 -7.83
C ALA A 13 -6.44 2.56 -8.61
N GLN A 14 -5.48 3.05 -9.41
CA GLN A 14 -5.69 4.24 -10.25
C GLN A 14 -6.76 3.99 -11.33
N LEU A 15 -6.78 2.79 -11.92
CA LEU A 15 -7.83 2.39 -12.87
C LEU A 15 -9.21 2.34 -12.20
N ALA A 16 -9.29 1.77 -10.98
CA ALA A 16 -10.53 1.72 -10.22
C ALA A 16 -11.07 3.13 -9.90
N LEU A 17 -10.23 4.03 -9.42
CA LEU A 17 -10.60 5.42 -9.17
C LEU A 17 -11.09 6.12 -10.44
N LYS A 18 -10.42 5.91 -11.57
CA LYS A 18 -10.85 6.44 -12.88
C LYS A 18 -12.23 5.92 -13.27
N LYS A 19 -12.49 4.60 -13.12
CA LYS A 19 -13.79 3.99 -13.43
C LYS A 19 -14.92 4.50 -12.52
N LEU A 20 -14.61 4.84 -11.27
CA LEU A 20 -15.55 5.43 -10.32
C LEU A 20 -15.77 6.92 -10.53
N GLY A 21 -15.12 7.55 -11.52
CA GLY A 21 -15.22 8.99 -11.78
C GLY A 21 -14.56 9.86 -10.71
N VAL A 22 -13.70 9.28 -9.87
CA VAL A 22 -12.99 10.01 -8.82
C VAL A 22 -11.90 10.86 -9.45
N ARG A 23 -11.94 12.18 -9.23
CA ARG A 23 -10.88 13.08 -9.67
C ARG A 23 -9.62 12.90 -8.81
N VAL A 24 -8.54 12.47 -9.45
CA VAL A 24 -7.21 12.35 -8.84
C VAL A 24 -6.36 13.51 -9.33
N ASP A 25 -5.87 14.35 -8.40
CA ASP A 25 -5.03 15.52 -8.72
C ASP A 25 -3.55 15.11 -8.74
N ASN A 26 -3.13 14.27 -7.79
CA ASN A 26 -1.80 13.68 -7.74
C ASN A 26 -1.89 12.20 -7.39
N TYR A 27 -1.10 11.39 -8.09
CA TYR A 27 -0.94 9.96 -7.79
C TYR A 27 0.54 9.62 -7.65
N TRP A 28 0.95 9.25 -6.43
CA TRP A 28 2.29 8.77 -6.14
C TRP A 28 2.25 7.25 -6.01
N ALA A 29 3.12 6.57 -6.74
CA ALA A 29 3.22 5.12 -6.77
C ALA A 29 4.58 4.64 -6.26
N SER A 30 4.57 3.85 -5.20
CA SER A 30 5.73 3.11 -4.73
C SER A 30 5.69 1.71 -5.30
N GLU A 31 6.62 1.41 -6.21
CA GLU A 31 6.79 0.13 -6.88
C GLU A 31 8.27 -0.03 -7.27
N VAL A 32 8.77 -1.26 -7.24
CA VAL A 32 10.16 -1.59 -7.61
C VAL A 32 10.25 -2.50 -8.84
N ASP A 33 9.16 -3.19 -9.20
CA ASP A 33 9.11 -4.02 -10.40
C ASP A 33 9.08 -3.14 -11.66
N LYS A 34 10.18 -3.20 -12.43
CA LYS A 34 10.34 -2.43 -13.66
C LYS A 34 9.29 -2.74 -14.74
N TYR A 35 8.74 -3.95 -14.74
CA TYR A 35 7.71 -4.33 -15.73
C TYR A 35 6.35 -3.76 -15.34
N ALA A 36 5.98 -3.84 -14.06
CA ALA A 36 4.78 -3.20 -13.52
C ALA A 36 4.83 -1.68 -13.76
N ILE A 37 5.95 -1.03 -13.46
CA ILE A 37 6.17 0.40 -13.69
C ILE A 37 5.97 0.76 -15.18
N LYS A 38 6.50 -0.04 -16.11
CA LYS A 38 6.29 0.19 -17.56
C LYS A 38 4.81 0.15 -17.95
N VAL A 39 4.04 -0.80 -17.40
CA VAL A 39 2.60 -0.90 -17.64
C VAL A 39 1.88 0.34 -17.11
N THR A 40 2.22 0.77 -15.90
CA THR A 40 1.68 1.99 -15.30
C THR A 40 1.99 3.21 -16.15
N GLN A 41 3.24 3.40 -16.57
CA GLN A 41 3.66 4.54 -17.39
C GLN A 41 2.94 4.59 -18.75
N ALA A 42 2.68 3.43 -19.36
CA ALA A 42 1.96 3.35 -20.63
C ALA A 42 0.49 3.75 -20.49
N ASN A 43 -0.16 3.41 -19.38
CA ASN A 43 -1.59 3.67 -19.16
C ASN A 43 -1.86 5.00 -18.43
N PHE A 44 -0.93 5.40 -17.55
CA PHE A 44 -1.03 6.56 -16.67
C PHE A 44 0.29 7.35 -16.65
N PRO A 45 0.65 8.07 -17.72
CA PRO A 45 1.95 8.70 -17.87
C PRO A 45 2.23 9.80 -16.83
N ASN A 46 1.19 10.31 -16.17
CA ASN A 46 1.33 11.34 -15.12
C ASN A 46 1.56 10.75 -13.72
N THR A 47 1.66 9.43 -13.57
CA THR A 47 1.97 8.78 -12.30
C THR A 47 3.36 9.17 -11.82
N LYS A 48 3.46 9.63 -10.58
CA LYS A 48 4.73 9.98 -9.94
C LYS A 48 5.32 8.76 -9.25
N HIS A 49 6.24 8.09 -9.91
CA HIS A 49 6.95 6.94 -9.34
C HIS A 49 7.95 7.41 -8.28
N ILE A 50 7.86 6.87 -7.09
CA ILE A 50 8.67 7.24 -5.92
C ILE A 50 9.55 6.09 -5.40
N GLY A 51 9.60 4.98 -6.14
CA GLY A 51 10.51 3.85 -5.87
C GLY A 51 10.09 2.98 -4.69
N ASP A 52 11.06 2.58 -3.89
CA ASP A 52 10.89 1.62 -2.81
C ASP A 52 10.17 2.24 -1.60
N VAL A 53 9.18 1.53 -1.06
CA VAL A 53 8.40 1.93 0.13
C VAL A 53 9.29 2.24 1.34
N ARG A 54 10.43 1.57 1.46
CA ARG A 54 11.39 1.79 2.54
C ARG A 54 12.02 3.17 2.51
N ASN A 55 11.95 3.87 1.38
CA ASN A 55 12.50 5.22 1.20
C ASN A 55 11.45 6.34 1.36
N ILE A 56 10.20 6.00 1.70
CA ILE A 56 9.11 6.96 1.88
C ILE A 56 9.07 7.45 3.33
N GLY A 57 8.77 8.72 3.52
CA GLY A 57 8.50 9.34 4.82
C GLY A 57 9.38 10.55 5.12
N SER A 58 8.96 11.33 6.13
CA SER A 58 9.61 12.58 6.54
C SER A 58 11.07 12.40 6.99
N SER A 59 11.38 11.26 7.59
CA SER A 59 12.73 10.89 8.02
C SER A 59 13.68 10.53 6.86
N ARG A 60 13.15 10.35 5.65
CA ARG A 60 13.88 9.86 4.47
C ARG A 60 13.82 10.81 3.27
N ASN A 61 13.61 12.10 3.53
CA ASN A 61 13.66 13.19 2.54
C ASN A 61 12.63 13.12 1.40
N LEU A 62 11.57 12.34 1.52
CA LEU A 62 10.48 12.37 0.56
C LEU A 62 9.31 13.19 1.13
N HIS A 63 9.18 14.40 0.62
CA HIS A 63 8.07 15.30 0.97
C HIS A 63 7.04 15.28 -0.15
N PHE A 64 5.80 14.97 0.19
CA PHE A 64 4.68 15.12 -0.73
C PHE A 64 4.36 16.61 -0.90
N THR A 65 4.05 17.02 -2.13
CA THR A 65 3.70 18.41 -2.44
C THR A 65 2.33 18.82 -1.94
N ALA A 66 1.55 17.86 -1.42
CA ALA A 66 0.23 18.07 -0.84
C ALA A 66 -0.09 16.95 0.18
N PRO A 67 -1.01 17.21 1.13
CA PRO A 67 -1.52 16.17 2.04
C PRO A 67 -2.11 14.99 1.26
N ILE A 68 -1.92 13.78 1.77
CA ILE A 68 -2.47 12.56 1.17
C ILE A 68 -3.90 12.36 1.66
N ASP A 69 -4.84 12.29 0.73
CA ASP A 69 -6.24 12.00 1.03
C ASP A 69 -6.48 10.49 1.17
N LEU A 70 -5.89 9.69 0.28
CA LEU A 70 -6.08 8.24 0.24
C LEU A 70 -4.73 7.52 0.16
N LEU A 71 -4.48 6.62 1.10
CA LEU A 71 -3.41 5.63 1.06
C LEU A 71 -3.96 4.29 0.63
N VAL A 72 -3.43 3.72 -0.45
CA VAL A 72 -3.79 2.38 -0.93
C VAL A 72 -2.56 1.49 -0.88
N GLY A 73 -2.74 0.20 -0.59
CA GLY A 73 -1.66 -0.76 -0.71
C GLY A 73 -2.13 -2.20 -0.63
N GLY A 74 -1.38 -3.09 -1.28
CA GLY A 74 -1.52 -4.53 -1.19
C GLY A 74 -0.17 -5.13 -0.80
N SER A 75 0.11 -5.22 0.50
CA SER A 75 1.40 -5.77 0.94
C SER A 75 1.51 -7.27 0.61
N PRO A 76 2.71 -7.76 0.21
CA PRO A 76 2.90 -9.18 -0.03
C PRO A 76 2.49 -10.03 1.18
N CYS A 77 1.52 -10.96 0.96
CA CYS A 77 0.91 -11.76 2.05
C CYS A 77 1.66 -13.05 2.38
N GLN A 78 2.66 -13.44 1.59
CA GLN A 78 3.29 -14.77 1.67
C GLN A 78 4.06 -15.05 2.96
N GLY A 79 4.38 -14.04 3.77
CA GLY A 79 5.00 -14.20 5.11
C GLY A 79 4.00 -14.57 6.21
N PHE A 80 2.70 -14.33 6.01
CA PHE A 80 1.66 -14.61 7.01
C PHE A 80 1.04 -16.00 6.89
N SER A 81 1.20 -16.71 5.75
CA SER A 81 0.49 -17.95 5.48
C SER A 81 1.17 -19.22 5.98
N PHE A 82 2.46 -19.22 6.30
CA PHE A 82 3.22 -20.45 6.53
C PHE A 82 3.84 -20.64 7.92
N ALA A 83 3.83 -19.66 8.80
CA ALA A 83 4.41 -19.79 10.12
C ALA A 83 3.37 -20.18 11.17
N GLY A 84 3.11 -21.47 11.31
CA GLY A 84 2.63 -22.00 12.58
C GLY A 84 3.66 -21.66 13.66
N LYS A 85 3.25 -20.91 14.71
CA LYS A 85 4.03 -20.45 15.85
C LYS A 85 5.01 -19.29 15.50
N HIS A 86 4.59 -18.10 15.84
CA HIS A 86 5.26 -16.80 15.77
C HIS A 86 5.28 -16.16 14.38
N LEU A 87 4.71 -14.92 14.33
CA LEU A 87 5.05 -13.94 13.33
C LEU A 87 6.58 -13.85 13.29
N ASN A 88 7.18 -14.43 12.26
CA ASN A 88 8.61 -14.32 12.10
C ASN A 88 8.90 -12.88 11.62
N PHE A 89 9.18 -11.98 12.57
CA PHE A 89 9.56 -10.59 12.31
C PHE A 89 10.81 -10.47 11.42
N ASP A 90 11.54 -11.58 11.23
CA ASP A 90 12.71 -11.65 10.37
C ASP A 90 12.37 -11.98 8.90
N ASP A 91 11.11 -12.36 8.58
CA ASP A 91 10.69 -12.55 7.19
C ASP A 91 10.59 -11.18 6.49
N GLU A 92 11.31 -11.02 5.38
CA GLU A 92 11.35 -9.81 4.57
C GLU A 92 9.94 -9.33 4.13
N ARG A 93 9.00 -10.24 3.99
CA ARG A 93 7.62 -9.96 3.57
C ARG A 93 6.77 -9.40 4.70
N SER A 94 6.97 -9.91 5.93
CA SER A 94 6.37 -9.32 7.13
C SER A 94 6.88 -7.89 7.35
N LYS A 95 8.16 -7.64 7.07
CA LYS A 95 8.75 -6.30 7.14
C LYS A 95 8.04 -5.32 6.20
N LEU A 96 7.62 -5.75 5.01
CA LEU A 96 6.93 -4.88 4.06
C LEU A 96 5.54 -4.44 4.55
N PHE A 97 4.80 -5.30 5.26
CA PHE A 97 3.57 -4.87 5.92
C PHE A 97 3.83 -3.77 6.96
N PHE A 98 4.88 -3.91 7.76
CA PHE A 98 5.24 -2.88 8.75
C PHE A 98 5.71 -1.58 8.09
N GLU A 99 6.27 -1.62 6.88
CA GLU A 99 6.52 -0.40 6.10
C GLU A 99 5.21 0.31 5.70
N PHE A 100 4.16 -0.44 5.33
CA PHE A 100 2.82 0.16 5.12
C PHE A 100 2.33 0.85 6.39
N VAL A 101 2.38 0.16 7.55
CA VAL A 101 1.96 0.72 8.84
C VAL A 101 2.77 1.96 9.21
N ARG A 102 4.08 1.95 8.97
CA ARG A 102 4.96 3.09 9.20
C ARG A 102 4.53 4.29 8.36
N VAL A 103 4.37 4.09 7.05
CA VAL A 103 3.94 5.15 6.13
C VAL A 103 2.55 5.68 6.50
N PHE A 104 1.62 4.79 6.84
CA PHE A 104 0.28 5.17 7.32
C PHE A 104 0.34 6.11 8.52
N LYS A 105 1.16 5.78 9.52
CA LYS A 105 1.34 6.60 10.74
C LYS A 105 2.03 7.94 10.48
N GLU A 106 2.98 7.98 9.54
CA GLU A 106 3.71 9.20 9.19
C GLU A 106 2.88 10.15 8.32
N VAL A 107 2.20 9.59 7.30
CA VAL A 107 1.45 10.37 6.30
C VAL A 107 0.09 10.81 6.81
N LYS A 108 -0.52 10.05 7.75
CA LYS A 108 -1.85 10.30 8.35
C LYS A 108 -2.91 10.62 7.28
N PRO A 109 -3.16 9.70 6.34
CA PRO A 109 -4.10 9.93 5.27
C PRO A 109 -5.53 10.06 5.82
N LYS A 110 -6.40 10.75 5.08
CA LYS A 110 -7.82 10.87 5.45
C LYS A 110 -8.55 9.53 5.34
N TYR A 111 -8.20 8.74 4.34
CA TYR A 111 -8.72 7.40 4.09
C TYR A 111 -7.58 6.44 3.79
N PHE A 112 -7.77 5.17 4.07
CA PHE A 112 -6.85 4.14 3.60
C PHE A 112 -7.59 2.88 3.16
N LEU A 113 -6.94 2.13 2.27
CA LEU A 113 -7.35 0.81 1.83
C LEU A 113 -6.12 -0.10 1.82
N LEU A 114 -6.11 -1.11 2.67
CA LEU A 114 -5.13 -2.19 2.61
C LEU A 114 -5.83 -3.44 2.07
N GLU A 115 -5.45 -3.86 0.87
CA GLU A 115 -5.89 -5.13 0.29
C GLU A 115 -4.97 -6.25 0.75
N ASN A 116 -5.57 -7.39 1.11
CA ASN A 116 -4.81 -8.59 1.39
C ASN A 116 -5.68 -9.83 1.16
N VAL A 117 -5.04 -10.99 1.01
CA VAL A 117 -5.75 -12.26 0.91
C VAL A 117 -6.26 -12.71 2.28
N LYS A 118 -7.25 -13.61 2.28
CA LYS A 118 -7.70 -14.28 3.51
C LYS A 118 -6.52 -14.94 4.22
N MET A 119 -6.36 -14.67 5.49
CA MET A 119 -5.26 -15.17 6.32
C MET A 119 -5.77 -15.81 7.62
N LYS A 120 -4.86 -16.30 8.44
CA LYS A 120 -5.20 -16.83 9.76
C LYS A 120 -5.64 -15.71 10.71
N LYS A 121 -6.53 -16.02 11.64
CA LYS A 121 -7.07 -15.05 12.61
C LYS A 121 -5.99 -14.33 13.43
N GLU A 122 -4.90 -15.02 13.75
CA GLU A 122 -3.77 -14.43 14.48
C GLU A 122 -3.09 -13.32 13.66
N SER A 123 -2.97 -13.50 12.34
CA SER A 123 -2.40 -12.49 11.44
C SER A 123 -3.38 -11.33 11.21
N GLU A 124 -4.67 -11.61 11.08
CA GLU A 124 -5.72 -10.58 11.01
C GLU A 124 -5.72 -9.71 12.28
N ALA A 125 -5.60 -10.32 13.46
CA ALA A 125 -5.55 -9.59 14.73
C ALA A 125 -4.38 -8.59 14.79
N VAL A 126 -3.20 -8.96 14.28
CA VAL A 126 -2.03 -8.06 14.22
C VAL A 126 -2.30 -6.87 13.29
N ILE A 127 -2.93 -7.12 12.13
CA ILE A 127 -3.28 -6.05 11.18
C ILE A 127 -4.33 -5.12 11.80
N THR A 128 -5.37 -5.70 12.41
CA THR A 128 -6.42 -4.97 13.13
C THR A 128 -5.83 -4.09 14.23
N GLU A 129 -4.96 -4.63 15.06
CA GLU A 129 -4.28 -3.88 16.12
C GLU A 129 -3.42 -2.73 15.56
N ALA A 130 -2.65 -3.00 14.48
CA ALA A 130 -1.75 -2.01 13.89
C ALA A 130 -2.49 -0.85 13.21
N LEU A 131 -3.65 -1.11 12.59
CA LEU A 131 -4.43 -0.14 11.83
C LEU A 131 -5.65 0.40 12.58
N GLY A 132 -6.08 -0.25 13.67
CA GLY A 132 -7.21 0.17 14.50
C GLY A 132 -8.59 -0.06 13.85
N VAL A 133 -8.69 -0.93 12.83
CA VAL A 133 -9.93 -1.25 12.13
C VAL A 133 -10.05 -2.74 11.83
N GLU A 134 -11.27 -3.26 11.87
CA GLU A 134 -11.57 -4.64 11.48
C GLU A 134 -11.60 -4.79 9.95
N PRO A 135 -11.15 -5.93 9.40
CA PRO A 135 -11.17 -6.19 7.98
C PRO A 135 -12.61 -6.42 7.46
N ILE A 136 -12.86 -5.99 6.24
CA ILE A 136 -14.07 -6.30 5.50
C ILE A 136 -13.75 -7.45 4.53
N MET A 137 -14.46 -8.57 4.68
CA MET A 137 -14.30 -9.71 3.78
C MET A 137 -15.09 -9.48 2.50
N ILE A 138 -14.41 -9.47 1.37
CA ILE A 138 -15.00 -9.34 0.03
C ILE A 138 -14.72 -10.64 -0.73
N ASN A 139 -15.78 -11.24 -1.26
CA ASN A 139 -15.66 -12.39 -2.14
C ASN A 139 -15.74 -11.90 -3.59
N SER A 140 -14.65 -12.08 -4.31
CA SER A 140 -14.55 -11.69 -5.74
C SER A 140 -14.69 -12.89 -6.64
#